data_6423ea593e38857e62411471c2318d58
#
_entry.id   6423ea593e38857e62411471c2318d58
#
_cell.length_a   1.000
_cell.length_b   1.000
_cell.length_c   1.000
_cell.angle_alpha   90.00
_cell.angle_beta   90.00
_cell.angle_gamma   90.00
#
_symmetry.space_group_name_H-M   'P 1'
#
loop_
_entity.id
_entity.type
_entity.pdbx_description
1 polymer ?
#
loop_
_entity_poly.entity_id
_entity_poly.type
_entity_poly.pdbx_seq_one_letter_code
_entity_poly.pdbx_strand_id
1 'polypeptide(L)'
;MDEVEKIIRKFLAEQILPEAEVEKLDKDTPLLQTGILNSLTLIHLIDFLEGQFDLTVSPAEFQPENFQTIHTICDYIQRKRIRG
;
A
#
# COMPACT_ATOMS: atom_id res chain seq x y z
N MET A 1 -11.85 0.84 6.34
CA MET A 1 -11.04 -0.24 5.72
C MET A 1 -11.24 -0.27 4.22
N ASP A 2 -12.49 -0.43 3.79
CA ASP A 2 -12.75 -0.59 2.35
C ASP A 2 -12.27 0.60 1.52
N GLU A 3 -12.39 1.81 2.06
CA GLU A 3 -11.95 3.00 1.34
C GLU A 3 -10.43 3.00 1.11
N VAL A 4 -9.68 2.67 2.14
CA VAL A 4 -8.22 2.62 2.04
C VAL A 4 -7.81 1.52 1.07
N GLU A 5 -8.42 0.36 1.19
CA GLU A 5 -8.12 -0.76 0.29
C GLU A 5 -8.40 -0.39 -1.16
N LYS A 6 -9.53 0.26 -1.42
CA LYS A 6 -9.89 0.67 -2.78
C LYS A 6 -8.86 1.63 -3.36
N ILE A 7 -8.38 2.56 -2.55
CA ILE A 7 -7.39 3.53 -2.99
C ILE A 7 -6.07 2.84 -3.32
N ILE A 8 -5.66 1.89 -2.48
CA ILE A 8 -4.43 1.13 -2.72
C ILE A 8 -4.56 0.30 -4.00
N ARG A 9 -5.68 -0.39 -4.18
CA ARG A 9 -5.89 -1.20 -5.37
C ARG A 9 -5.93 -0.33 -6.63
N LYS A 10 -6.49 0.86 -6.54
CA LYS A 10 -6.51 1.78 -7.67
C LYS A 10 -5.09 2.18 -8.08
N PHE A 11 -4.24 2.46 -7.11
CA PHE A 11 -2.84 2.76 -7.39
C PHE A 11 -2.17 1.59 -8.11
N LEU A 12 -2.37 0.37 -7.60
CA LEU A 12 -1.79 -0.83 -8.21
C LEU A 12 -2.28 -1.01 -9.65
N ALA A 13 -3.57 -0.75 -9.88
CA ALA A 13 -4.14 -0.91 -11.21
C ALA A 13 -3.65 0.14 -12.19
N GLU A 14 -3.32 1.33 -11.70
CA GLU A 14 -2.85 2.41 -12.56
C GLU A 14 -1.36 2.35 -12.83
N GLN A 15 -0.58 1.81 -11.88
CA GLN A 15 0.87 1.92 -11.94
C GLN A 15 1.61 0.59 -12.07
N ILE A 16 1.01 -0.52 -11.65
CA ILE A 16 1.74 -1.76 -11.45
C ILE A 16 1.19 -2.92 -12.28
N LEU A 17 -0.10 -3.22 -12.17
CA LEU A 17 -0.74 -4.41 -12.74
C LEU A 17 -1.98 -4.04 -13.51
N PRO A 18 -2.41 -4.89 -14.48
CA PRO A 18 -3.72 -4.71 -15.10
C PRO A 18 -4.84 -4.76 -14.07
N GLU A 19 -5.89 -4.01 -14.32
CA GLU A 19 -7.01 -3.91 -13.39
C GLU A 19 -7.60 -5.29 -13.04
N ALA A 20 -7.73 -6.16 -14.03
CA ALA A 20 -8.28 -7.49 -13.81
C ALA A 20 -7.42 -8.30 -12.84
N GLU A 21 -6.10 -8.10 -12.89
CA GLU A 21 -5.19 -8.78 -11.97
C GLU A 21 -5.35 -8.24 -10.55
N VAL A 22 -5.51 -6.93 -10.43
CA VAL A 22 -5.67 -6.30 -9.12
C VAL A 22 -6.97 -6.74 -8.46
N GLU A 23 -8.02 -6.92 -9.24
CA GLU A 23 -9.31 -7.37 -8.70
C GLU A 23 -9.21 -8.76 -8.09
N LYS A 24 -8.36 -9.62 -8.65
CA LYS A 24 -8.16 -10.98 -8.17
C LYS A 24 -7.14 -11.07 -7.05
N LEU A 25 -6.45 -9.98 -6.78
CA LEU A 25 -5.35 -9.98 -5.81
C LEU A 25 -5.89 -10.10 -4.39
N ASP A 26 -5.45 -11.13 -3.69
CA ASP A 26 -5.83 -11.34 -2.30
C ASP A 26 -5.15 -10.28 -1.42
N LYS A 27 -5.89 -9.78 -0.44
CA LYS A 27 -5.36 -8.76 0.46
C LYS A 27 -4.18 -9.25 1.29
N ASP A 28 -4.00 -10.55 1.40
CA ASP A 28 -2.89 -11.15 2.15
C ASP A 28 -1.75 -11.64 1.26
N THR A 29 -1.81 -11.36 -0.03
CA THR A 29 -0.74 -11.72 -0.95
C THR A 29 0.52 -10.92 -0.61
N PRO A 30 1.68 -11.58 -0.44
CA PRO A 30 2.92 -10.86 -0.11
C PRO A 30 3.44 -10.11 -1.34
N LEU A 31 3.23 -8.80 -1.35
CA LEU A 31 3.52 -7.95 -2.51
C LEU A 31 5.00 -7.85 -2.84
N LEU A 32 5.85 -7.82 -1.82
CA LEU A 32 7.28 -7.71 -2.02
C LEU A 32 7.90 -9.04 -2.43
N GLN A 33 7.48 -10.13 -1.80
CA GLN A 33 8.02 -11.46 -2.08
C GLN A 33 7.63 -11.94 -3.48
N THR A 34 6.45 -11.60 -3.94
CA THR A 34 5.98 -12.00 -5.27
C THR A 34 6.53 -11.12 -6.38
N GLY A 35 7.16 -10.00 -6.02
CA GLY A 35 7.68 -9.07 -7.01
C GLY A 35 6.65 -8.09 -7.56
N ILE A 36 5.43 -8.12 -7.04
CA ILE A 36 4.42 -7.13 -7.43
C ILE A 36 4.92 -5.74 -7.10
N LEU A 37 5.51 -5.57 -5.91
CA LEU A 37 6.20 -4.34 -5.54
C LEU A 37 7.69 -4.62 -5.40
N ASN A 38 8.50 -3.64 -5.77
CA ASN A 38 9.93 -3.64 -5.50
C ASN A 38 10.26 -2.34 -4.76
N SER A 39 11.55 -2.11 -4.48
CA SER A 39 11.95 -0.92 -3.72
C SER A 39 11.48 0.38 -4.35
N LEU A 40 11.59 0.49 -5.67
CA LEU A 40 11.21 1.72 -6.36
C LEU A 40 9.70 1.93 -6.35
N THR A 41 8.94 0.89 -6.69
CA THR A 41 7.48 1.02 -6.72
C THR A 41 6.92 1.18 -5.33
N LEU A 42 7.58 0.62 -4.31
CA LEU A 42 7.17 0.83 -2.92
C LEU A 42 7.33 2.30 -2.53
N ILE A 43 8.42 2.94 -2.94
CA ILE A 43 8.62 4.37 -2.69
C ILE A 43 7.52 5.18 -3.36
N HIS A 44 7.17 4.83 -4.60
CA HIS A 44 6.08 5.52 -5.32
C HIS A 44 4.74 5.34 -4.59
N LEU A 45 4.48 4.14 -4.08
CA LEU A 45 3.26 3.88 -3.33
C LEU A 45 3.23 4.72 -2.05
N ILE A 46 4.34 4.81 -1.34
CA ILE A 46 4.41 5.58 -0.11
C ILE A 46 4.17 7.07 -0.40
N ASP A 47 4.80 7.60 -1.44
CA ASP A 47 4.55 9.00 -1.84
C ASP A 47 3.08 9.24 -2.14
N PHE A 48 2.46 8.29 -2.85
CA PHE A 48 1.05 8.39 -3.18
C PHE A 48 0.18 8.40 -1.91
N LEU A 49 0.48 7.50 -0.97
CA LEU A 49 -0.29 7.40 0.27
C LEU A 49 -0.12 8.64 1.14
N GLU A 50 1.09 9.20 1.19
CA GLU A 50 1.32 10.42 1.95
C GLU A 50 0.47 11.57 1.42
N GLY A 51 0.42 11.72 0.11
CA GLY A 51 -0.40 12.77 -0.49
C GLY A 51 -1.89 12.50 -0.37
N GLN A 52 -2.29 11.23 -0.53
CA GLN A 52 -3.70 10.87 -0.52
C GLN A 52 -4.33 11.01 0.86
N PHE A 53 -3.59 10.66 1.90
CA PHE A 53 -4.10 10.63 3.27
C PHE A 53 -3.52 11.71 4.17
N ASP A 54 -2.72 12.61 3.60
CA ASP A 54 -2.12 13.72 4.33
C ASP A 54 -1.38 13.23 5.57
N LEU A 55 -0.47 12.28 5.36
CA LEU A 55 0.34 11.75 6.45
C LEU A 55 1.81 11.69 6.01
N THR A 56 2.69 11.44 6.97
CA THR A 56 4.12 11.33 6.72
C THR A 56 4.62 9.99 7.25
N VAL A 57 5.29 9.23 6.39
CA VAL A 57 5.90 7.96 6.78
C VAL A 57 7.31 8.25 7.28
N SER A 58 7.54 8.05 8.57
CA SER A 58 8.87 8.28 9.14
C SER A 58 9.84 7.17 8.71
N PRO A 59 11.16 7.45 8.76
CA PRO A 59 12.14 6.40 8.43
C PRO A 59 11.99 5.15 9.28
N ALA A 60 11.61 5.29 10.54
CA ALA A 60 11.42 4.14 11.43
C ALA A 60 10.21 3.30 11.02
N GLU A 61 9.24 3.90 10.35
CA GLU A 61 8.03 3.21 9.90
C GLU A 61 8.19 2.62 8.51
N PHE A 62 9.23 2.99 7.78
CA PHE A 62 9.50 2.46 6.46
C PHE A 62 10.13 1.08 6.61
N GLN A 63 9.30 0.12 6.96
CA GLN A 63 9.70 -1.26 7.21
C GLN A 63 8.90 -2.20 6.33
N PRO A 64 9.52 -3.27 5.80
CA PRO A 64 8.77 -4.22 4.97
C PRO A 64 7.52 -4.75 5.65
N GLU A 65 7.57 -4.93 6.96
CA GLU A 65 6.43 -5.47 7.72
C GLU A 65 5.18 -4.62 7.58
N ASN A 66 5.33 -3.31 7.39
CA ASN A 66 4.19 -2.42 7.25
C ASN A 66 3.61 -2.42 5.84
N PHE A 67 4.36 -2.92 4.87
CA PHE A 67 3.99 -2.81 3.47
C PHE A 67 4.04 -4.14 2.72
N GLN A 68 3.94 -5.25 3.45
CA GLN A 68 4.01 -6.58 2.87
C GLN A 68 2.78 -6.94 2.04
N THR A 69 1.61 -6.56 2.53
CA THR A 69 0.35 -6.94 1.90
C THR A 69 -0.58 -5.73 1.88
N ILE A 70 -1.65 -5.82 1.09
CA ILE A 70 -2.67 -4.76 1.12
C ILE A 70 -3.22 -4.62 2.53
N HIS A 71 -3.43 -5.75 3.21
CA HIS A 71 -3.96 -5.75 4.57
C HIS A 71 -3.05 -4.99 5.54
N THR A 72 -1.73 -5.25 5.50
CA THR A 72 -0.81 -4.58 6.41
C THR A 72 -0.70 -3.08 6.10
N ILE A 73 -0.79 -2.72 4.81
CA ILE A 73 -0.79 -1.31 4.42
C ILE A 73 -2.03 -0.61 4.96
N CYS A 74 -3.19 -1.24 4.81
CA CYS A 74 -4.44 -0.68 5.34
C CYS A 74 -4.35 -0.48 6.84
N ASP A 75 -3.82 -1.47 7.55
CA ASP A 75 -3.65 -1.42 8.99
C ASP A 75 -2.76 -0.26 9.39
N TYR A 76 -1.64 -0.11 8.69
CA TYR A 76 -0.69 0.97 8.95
C TYR A 76 -1.36 2.34 8.76
N ILE A 77 -2.08 2.51 7.64
CA ILE A 77 -2.75 3.77 7.35
C ILE A 77 -3.80 4.09 8.42
N GLN A 78 -4.59 3.09 8.82
CA GLN A 78 -5.60 3.28 9.86
C GLN A 78 -4.97 3.74 11.17
N ARG A 79 -3.88 3.12 11.58
CA ARG A 79 -3.20 3.49 12.81
C ARG A 79 -2.64 4.91 12.74
N LYS A 80 -2.07 5.29 11.59
CA LYS A 80 -1.54 6.65 11.42
C LYS A 80 -2.64 7.69 11.48
N ARG A 81 -3.77 7.41 10.86
CA ARG A 81 -4.89 8.36 10.82
C ARG A 81 -5.50 8.58 12.20
N ILE A 82 -5.59 7.51 12.98
CA ILE A 82 -6.14 7.62 14.33
C ILE A 82 -5.23 8.44 15.22
N ARG A 83 -3.93 8.25 15.10
CA ARG A 83 -2.95 8.92 15.96
C ARG A 83 -2.69 10.36 15.56
N GLY A 84 -3.02 10.69 14.38
CA GLY A 84 -2.66 11.92 13.86
C GLY A 84 -3.19 12.92 13.34
#